data_debd091f582b1333ba8fb1cf5d1f3c52
#
_entry.id   debd091f582b1333ba8fb1cf5d1f3c52
#
_cell.length_a   1.000
_cell.length_b   1.000
_cell.length_c   1.000
_cell.angle_alpha   90.00
_cell.angle_beta   90.00
_cell.angle_gamma   90.00
#
_symmetry.space_group_name_H-M   'P 1'
#
loop_
_entity.id
_entity.type
_entity.pdbx_description
1 polymer ?
#
loop_
_entity_poly.entity_id
_entity_poly.type
_entity_poly.pdbx_seq_one_letter_code
_entity_poly.pdbx_strand_id
1 'polypeptide(L)'
;MIISPQTSYAITHYRYSLAPSIIEEMKSIKNEVEIQGLKRMYLRDGARYVQFLAWLDEKMAKGFKITEWEAAWRLTEFGSKMKNYMGLTYENISASGPHVALPHYHPFKNGSYLIDKVVVPLFPIV
;
A
#
# COMPACT_ATOMS: atom_id res chain seq x y z
N MET A 1 -7.74 20.43 -30.23
CA MET A 1 -7.06 19.20 -29.74
C MET A 1 -7.65 18.82 -28.40
N ILE A 2 -7.96 17.54 -28.17
CA ILE A 2 -8.41 17.02 -26.86
C ILE A 2 -7.20 16.45 -26.16
N ILE A 3 -7.01 16.79 -24.89
CA ILE A 3 -5.89 16.32 -24.06
C ILE A 3 -6.40 15.88 -22.69
N SER A 4 -5.66 14.98 -22.02
CA SER A 4 -5.94 14.62 -20.64
C SER A 4 -5.38 15.67 -19.67
N PRO A 5 -5.89 15.74 -18.42
CA PRO A 5 -5.37 16.65 -17.40
C PRO A 5 -3.88 16.44 -17.08
N GLN A 6 -3.35 15.23 -17.33
CA GLN A 6 -1.94 14.87 -17.10
C GLN A 6 -1.01 15.25 -18.25
N THR A 7 -1.54 15.83 -19.32
CA THR A 7 -0.72 16.21 -20.49
C THR A 7 0.28 17.29 -20.11
N SER A 8 1.54 17.10 -20.48
CA SER A 8 2.62 18.05 -20.19
C SER A 8 2.33 19.42 -20.78
N TYR A 9 2.58 20.49 -20.03
CA TYR A 9 2.46 21.87 -20.49
C TYR A 9 3.28 22.15 -21.74
N ALA A 10 4.39 21.47 -21.94
CA ALA A 10 5.26 21.62 -23.10
C ALA A 10 4.57 21.36 -24.45
N ILE A 11 3.48 20.60 -24.46
CA ILE A 11 2.72 20.29 -25.69
C ILE A 11 1.37 20.99 -25.76
N THR A 12 1.08 21.92 -24.84
CA THR A 12 -0.20 22.63 -24.77
C THR A 12 -0.15 24.06 -25.37
N HIS A 13 0.72 24.31 -26.37
CA HIS A 13 0.82 25.62 -27.03
C HIS A 13 -0.37 25.96 -27.92
N TYR A 14 -1.23 24.99 -28.20
CA TYR A 14 -2.38 25.16 -29.08
C TYR A 14 -3.68 25.21 -28.29
N ARG A 15 -4.76 25.70 -28.92
CA ARG A 15 -6.10 25.61 -28.34
C ARG A 15 -6.45 24.14 -28.08
N TYR A 16 -6.84 23.83 -26.87
CA TYR A 16 -7.20 22.48 -26.45
C TYR A 16 -8.47 22.48 -25.59
N SER A 17 -9.09 21.32 -25.49
CA SER A 17 -10.15 21.01 -24.52
C SER A 17 -9.69 19.88 -23.63
N LEU A 18 -9.91 20.03 -22.34
CA LEU A 18 -9.65 18.96 -21.37
C LEU A 18 -10.76 17.91 -21.48
N ALA A 19 -10.37 16.66 -21.52
CA ALA A 19 -11.28 15.51 -21.42
C ALA A 19 -10.58 14.38 -20.69
N PRO A 20 -11.33 13.43 -20.10
CA PRO A 20 -10.76 12.20 -19.55
C PRO A 20 -9.91 11.46 -20.58
N SER A 21 -8.85 10.82 -20.12
CA SER A 21 -7.98 10.03 -21.01
C SER A 21 -8.71 8.76 -21.46
N ILE A 22 -8.95 8.63 -22.75
CA ILE A 22 -9.52 7.41 -23.34
C ILE A 22 -8.63 6.18 -23.04
N ILE A 23 -7.31 6.38 -22.99
CA ILE A 23 -6.36 5.31 -22.66
C ILE A 23 -6.53 4.85 -21.21
N GLU A 24 -6.71 5.77 -20.28
CA GLU A 24 -6.97 5.42 -18.87
C GLU A 24 -8.30 4.68 -18.72
N GLU A 25 -9.34 5.11 -19.42
CA GLU A 25 -10.63 4.44 -19.46
C GLU A 25 -10.51 3.02 -20.01
N MET A 26 -9.84 2.84 -21.17
CA MET A 26 -9.59 1.52 -21.73
C MET A 26 -8.77 0.62 -20.80
N LYS A 27 -7.76 1.15 -20.11
CA LYS A 27 -6.95 0.42 -19.14
C LYS A 27 -7.69 0.11 -17.84
N SER A 28 -8.75 0.83 -17.52
CA SER A 28 -9.57 0.57 -16.34
C SER A 28 -10.32 -0.76 -16.45
N ILE A 29 -10.65 -1.19 -17.65
CA ILE A 29 -11.29 -2.48 -17.93
C ILE A 29 -10.20 -3.53 -18.13
N LYS A 30 -10.02 -4.40 -17.14
CA LYS A 30 -8.99 -5.42 -17.13
C LYS A 30 -9.40 -6.61 -18.01
N ASN A 31 -8.45 -7.11 -18.78
CA ASN A 31 -8.64 -8.35 -19.54
C ASN A 31 -8.49 -9.60 -18.64
N GLU A 32 -8.82 -10.78 -19.16
CA GLU A 32 -8.79 -12.02 -18.38
C GLU A 32 -7.39 -12.35 -17.83
N VAL A 33 -6.33 -12.06 -18.58
CA VAL A 33 -4.94 -12.33 -18.13
C VAL A 33 -4.58 -11.44 -16.94
N GLU A 34 -4.95 -10.16 -16.98
CA GLU A 34 -4.78 -9.21 -15.88
C GLU A 34 -5.58 -9.63 -14.65
N ILE A 35 -6.85 -10.04 -14.85
CA ILE A 35 -7.73 -10.50 -13.76
C ILE A 35 -7.11 -11.73 -13.07
N GLN A 36 -6.64 -12.73 -13.83
CA GLN A 36 -5.98 -13.89 -13.26
C GLN A 36 -4.65 -13.55 -12.57
N GLY A 37 -3.93 -12.57 -13.10
CA GLY A 37 -2.74 -11.99 -12.45
C GLY A 37 -3.06 -11.40 -11.09
N LEU A 38 -4.09 -10.55 -11.02
CA LEU A 38 -4.57 -9.91 -9.78
C LEU A 38 -5.03 -10.95 -8.75
N LYS A 39 -5.82 -11.95 -9.15
CA LYS A 39 -6.26 -13.04 -8.25
C LYS A 39 -5.07 -13.76 -7.61
N ARG A 40 -4.05 -14.11 -8.41
CA ARG A 40 -2.83 -14.74 -7.89
C ARG A 40 -2.03 -13.82 -6.98
N MET A 41 -1.98 -12.53 -7.30
CA MET A 41 -1.30 -11.53 -6.47
C MET A 41 -1.99 -11.38 -5.13
N TYR A 42 -3.31 -11.19 -5.08
CA TYR A 42 -4.07 -11.05 -3.84
C TYR A 42 -3.99 -12.29 -2.96
N LEU A 43 -3.96 -13.49 -3.54
CA LEU A 43 -3.79 -14.72 -2.76
C LEU A 43 -2.43 -14.75 -2.05
N ARG A 44 -1.36 -14.38 -2.75
CA ARG A 44 -0.01 -14.30 -2.15
C ARG A 44 0.08 -13.18 -1.10
N ASP A 45 -0.50 -12.04 -1.41
CA ASP A 45 -0.50 -10.89 -0.50
C ASP A 45 -1.29 -11.20 0.77
N GLY A 46 -2.44 -11.84 0.66
CA GLY A 46 -3.21 -12.32 1.81
C GLY A 46 -2.42 -13.31 2.68
N ALA A 47 -1.70 -14.25 2.07
CA ALA A 47 -0.84 -15.18 2.81
C ALA A 47 0.30 -14.46 3.55
N ARG A 48 0.93 -13.48 2.91
CA ARG A 48 1.93 -12.60 3.53
C ARG A 48 1.36 -11.86 4.74
N TYR A 49 0.17 -11.31 4.57
CA TYR A 49 -0.49 -10.53 5.61
C TYR A 49 -0.84 -11.40 6.84
N VAL A 50 -1.36 -12.60 6.61
CA VAL A 50 -1.63 -13.56 7.70
C VAL A 50 -0.34 -13.96 8.43
N GLN A 51 0.77 -14.19 7.72
CA GLN A 51 2.07 -14.47 8.34
C GLN A 51 2.56 -13.30 9.20
N PHE A 52 2.38 -12.08 8.71
CA PHE A 52 2.71 -10.87 9.47
C PHE A 52 1.86 -10.74 10.74
N LEU A 53 0.55 -10.95 10.64
CA LEU A 53 -0.33 -10.87 11.81
C LEU A 53 0.02 -11.93 12.86
N ALA A 54 0.29 -13.14 12.45
CA ALA A 54 0.74 -14.21 13.36
C ALA A 54 2.06 -13.87 14.07
N TRP A 55 3.02 -13.30 13.32
CA TRP A 55 4.27 -12.81 13.88
C TRP A 55 4.04 -11.67 14.88
N LEU A 56 3.18 -10.71 14.55
CA LEU A 56 2.89 -9.56 15.39
C LEU A 56 2.23 -10.01 16.71
N ASP A 57 1.21 -10.87 16.61
CA ASP A 57 0.50 -11.43 17.77
C ASP A 57 1.46 -12.21 18.69
N GLU A 58 2.29 -13.08 18.13
CA GLU A 58 3.30 -13.83 18.89
C GLU A 58 4.27 -12.90 19.64
N LYS A 59 4.75 -11.85 18.96
CA LYS A 59 5.70 -10.90 19.57
C LYS A 59 5.04 -10.10 20.68
N MET A 60 3.83 -9.61 20.45
CA MET A 60 3.10 -8.84 21.46
C MET A 60 2.69 -9.72 22.66
N ALA A 61 2.31 -10.97 22.44
CA ALA A 61 2.01 -11.92 23.51
C ALA A 61 3.23 -12.18 24.41
N LYS A 62 4.44 -12.19 23.82
CA LYS A 62 5.71 -12.30 24.55
C LYS A 62 6.19 -11.00 25.19
N GLY A 63 5.43 -9.92 25.11
CA GLY A 63 5.76 -8.62 25.71
C GLY A 63 6.78 -7.78 24.94
N PHE A 64 7.08 -8.11 23.68
CA PHE A 64 7.94 -7.26 22.85
C PHE A 64 7.29 -5.91 22.59
N LYS A 65 8.09 -4.86 22.66
CA LYS A 65 7.69 -3.51 22.29
C LYS A 65 8.00 -3.31 20.81
N ILE A 66 6.97 -3.18 20.00
CA ILE A 66 7.08 -3.00 18.54
C ILE A 66 6.57 -1.61 18.20
N THR A 67 7.34 -0.86 17.43
CA THR A 67 6.95 0.45 16.93
C THR A 67 6.15 0.32 15.62
N GLU A 68 5.39 1.36 15.29
CA GLU A 68 4.69 1.47 13.99
C GLU A 68 5.65 1.26 12.82
N TRP A 69 6.84 1.87 12.89
CA TRP A 69 7.87 1.72 11.86
C TRP A 69 8.37 0.28 11.71
N GLU A 70 8.66 -0.38 12.85
CA GLU A 70 9.12 -1.78 12.83
C GLU A 70 8.07 -2.72 12.25
N ALA A 71 6.80 -2.48 12.55
CA ALA A 71 5.70 -3.27 11.98
C ALA A 71 5.56 -3.05 10.47
N ALA A 72 5.59 -1.79 10.00
CA ALA A 72 5.57 -1.48 8.58
C ALA A 72 6.75 -2.09 7.82
N TRP A 73 7.95 -1.99 8.38
CA TRP A 73 9.16 -2.60 7.85
C TRP A 73 9.04 -4.13 7.79
N ARG A 74 8.55 -4.75 8.85
CA ARG A 74 8.40 -6.20 8.92
C ARG A 74 7.40 -6.73 7.89
N LEU A 75 6.30 -6.03 7.68
CA LEU A 75 5.33 -6.36 6.63
C LEU A 75 5.98 -6.32 5.24
N THR A 76 6.80 -5.30 4.97
CA THR A 76 7.58 -5.22 3.74
C THR A 76 8.56 -6.38 3.60
N GLU A 77 9.24 -6.77 4.67
CA GLU A 77 10.18 -7.90 4.67
C GLU A 77 9.47 -9.23 4.36
N PHE A 78 8.29 -9.47 4.88
CA PHE A 78 7.49 -10.65 4.50
C PHE A 78 7.14 -10.61 3.01
N GLY A 79 6.78 -9.44 2.48
CA GLY A 79 6.50 -9.25 1.05
C GLY A 79 7.70 -9.53 0.17
N SER A 80 8.87 -9.02 0.53
CA SER A 80 10.10 -9.16 -0.27
C SER A 80 10.55 -10.61 -0.48
N LYS A 81 10.09 -11.53 0.38
CA LYS A 81 10.36 -12.97 0.28
C LYS A 81 9.40 -13.71 -0.65
N MET A 82 8.34 -13.05 -1.09
CA MET A 82 7.34 -13.66 -1.98
C MET A 82 7.84 -13.73 -3.42
N LYS A 83 7.48 -14.83 -4.09
CA LYS A 83 7.79 -15.00 -5.52
C LYS A 83 7.16 -13.87 -6.34
N ASN A 84 7.95 -13.30 -7.25
CA ASN A 84 7.56 -12.20 -8.14
C ASN A 84 7.25 -10.89 -7.40
N TYR A 85 7.86 -10.66 -6.25
CA TYR A 85 7.80 -9.36 -5.61
C TYR A 85 8.54 -8.30 -6.43
N MET A 86 7.87 -7.21 -6.77
CA MET A 86 8.42 -6.12 -7.59
C MET A 86 8.56 -4.79 -6.82
N GLY A 87 8.21 -4.80 -5.54
CA GLY A 87 8.19 -3.62 -4.70
C GLY A 87 6.81 -3.38 -4.08
N LEU A 88 6.71 -2.34 -3.29
CA LEU A 88 5.44 -1.86 -2.75
C LEU A 88 4.77 -0.95 -3.77
N THR A 89 3.46 -1.04 -3.90
CA THR A 89 2.66 -0.09 -4.70
C THR A 89 2.67 1.29 -4.03
N TYR A 90 2.62 1.30 -2.70
CA TYR A 90 2.79 2.45 -1.83
C TYR A 90 3.32 1.99 -0.46
N GLU A 91 3.84 2.91 0.34
CA GLU A 91 4.39 2.59 1.65
C GLU A 91 3.32 2.06 2.60
N ASN A 92 3.70 1.09 3.43
CA ASN A 92 2.79 0.54 4.43
C ASN A 92 2.43 1.60 5.48
N ILE A 93 1.14 1.76 5.71
CA ILE A 93 0.62 2.60 6.79
C ILE A 93 0.48 1.72 8.04
N SER A 94 1.27 2.01 9.05
CA SER A 94 1.17 1.39 10.37
C SER A 94 0.99 2.50 11.39
N ALA A 95 -0.21 2.60 11.94
CA ALA A 95 -0.59 3.68 12.84
C ALA A 95 -1.17 3.16 14.13
N SER A 96 -0.81 3.76 15.25
CA SER A 96 -1.31 3.45 16.59
C SER A 96 -1.64 4.74 17.35
N GLY A 97 -2.58 4.67 18.29
CA GLY A 97 -2.97 5.82 19.09
C GLY A 97 -3.41 7.02 18.23
N PRO A 98 -2.91 8.24 18.48
CA PRO A 98 -3.30 9.45 17.76
C PRO A 98 -3.00 9.39 16.25
N HIS A 99 -1.99 8.63 15.81
CA HIS A 99 -1.63 8.51 14.40
C HIS A 99 -2.71 7.83 13.54
N VAL A 100 -3.60 7.05 14.14
CA VAL A 100 -4.74 6.42 13.44
C VAL A 100 -5.68 7.45 12.79
N ALA A 101 -5.72 8.67 13.33
CA ALA A 101 -6.52 9.75 12.76
C ALA A 101 -5.93 10.38 11.48
N LEU A 102 -4.72 9.99 11.08
CA LEU A 102 -4.01 10.55 9.94
C LEU A 102 -4.12 9.59 8.72
N PRO A 103 -4.97 9.88 7.72
CA PRO A 103 -5.27 8.94 6.62
C PRO A 103 -4.07 8.63 5.72
N HIS A 104 -3.06 9.50 5.67
CA HIS A 104 -1.83 9.31 4.90
C HIS A 104 -0.59 9.32 5.79
N TYR A 105 -0.73 8.72 7.00
CA TYR A 105 0.38 8.62 7.92
C TYR A 105 1.48 7.69 7.37
N HIS A 106 2.72 8.15 7.45
CA HIS A 106 3.90 7.33 7.16
C HIS A 106 4.73 7.19 8.44
N PRO A 107 4.95 5.97 8.92
CA PRO A 107 5.74 5.76 10.12
C PRO A 107 7.22 6.07 9.85
N PHE A 108 7.84 6.88 10.69
CA PHE A 108 9.26 7.19 10.67
C PHE A 108 9.99 6.44 11.78
N LYS A 109 11.23 6.06 11.53
CA LYS A 109 12.05 5.36 12.52
C LYS A 109 12.18 6.12 13.84
N ASN A 110 12.28 7.45 13.75
CA ASN A 110 12.34 8.34 14.91
C ASN A 110 10.97 9.05 15.03
N GLY A 111 10.19 8.69 16.04
CA GLY A 111 8.89 9.32 16.30
C GLY A 111 7.66 8.42 16.15
N SER A 112 7.85 7.17 15.76
CA SER A 112 6.77 6.17 15.76
C SER A 112 6.36 5.80 17.19
N TYR A 113 5.05 5.68 17.41
CA TYR A 113 4.53 5.14 18.65
C TYR A 113 4.75 3.63 18.76
N LEU A 114 4.68 3.14 20.00
CA LEU A 114 4.56 1.71 20.24
C LEU A 114 3.15 1.25 19.85
N ILE A 115 3.07 0.11 19.20
CA ILE A 115 1.79 -0.53 18.91
C ILE A 115 1.16 -0.99 20.22
N ASP A 116 -0.07 -0.53 20.48
CA ASP A 116 -0.86 -0.94 21.63
C ASP A 116 -1.80 -2.09 21.24
N LYS A 117 -2.02 -3.03 22.16
CA LYS A 117 -2.97 -4.13 21.99
C LYS A 117 -4.43 -3.67 21.81
N VAL A 118 -4.74 -2.45 22.24
CA VAL A 118 -6.10 -1.89 22.21
C VAL A 118 -6.43 -1.21 20.87
N VAL A 119 -5.41 -0.86 20.07
CA VAL A 119 -5.62 -0.15 18.79
C VAL A 119 -5.22 -1.07 17.66
N VAL A 120 -6.18 -1.40 16.80
CA VAL A 120 -5.92 -2.18 15.58
C VAL A 120 -5.10 -1.29 14.63
N PRO A 121 -3.85 -1.64 14.32
CA PRO A 121 -3.09 -0.90 13.34
C PRO A 121 -3.79 -1.01 11.97
N LEU A 122 -4.00 0.14 11.32
CA LEU A 122 -4.50 0.18 9.95
C LEU A 122 -3.36 -0.20 9.02
N PHE A 123 -3.48 -1.35 8.37
CA PHE A 123 -2.61 -1.74 7.27
C PHE A 123 -3.44 -1.74 5.99
N PRO A 124 -3.12 -0.93 4.99
CA PRO A 124 -3.81 -1.02 3.72
C PRO A 124 -3.52 -2.39 3.08
N ILE A 125 -4.58 -3.06 2.69
CA ILE A 125 -4.52 -4.25 1.85
C ILE A 125 -4.34 -3.76 0.41
N VAL A 126 -3.26 -4.12 -0.23
CA VAL A 126 -2.97 -3.78 -1.65
C VAL A 126 -3.45 -4.89 -2.55
#